data_82749ce1104444b0407d3834859da7bf
#
_entry.id   82749ce1104444b0407d3834859da7bf
#
_cell.length_a   1.000
_cell.length_b   1.000
_cell.length_c   1.000
_cell.angle_alpha   90.00
_cell.angle_beta   90.00
_cell.angle_gamma   90.00
#
_symmetry.space_group_name_H-M   'P 1'
#
loop_
_entity.id
_entity.type
_entity.pdbx_description
1 polymer ?
#
loop_
_entity_poly.entity_id
_entity_poly.type
_entity_poly.pdbx_seq_one_letter_code
_entity_poly.pdbx_strand_id
1 'polypeptide(L)'
;MISDLNKKESDDEIELALKKSGFDKDFTANLDRVLGQRFEDSTDISGGQWQRLALARAFYSGVPILILDEPTSALDARIEYEIFQKFLELTEGKTVFFITHRLASVRQADKILVLKDGRVEAFDDHESLMKSDAYYRELYEMQSSLYYKK
;
A
#
# COMPACT_ATOMS: atom_id res chain seq x y z
N MET A 1 18.35 -0.59 3.13
CA MET A 1 18.27 -1.23 4.45
C MET A 1 16.81 -1.34 4.83
N ILE A 2 16.27 -2.55 4.95
CA ILE A 2 14.87 -2.83 5.31
C ILE A 2 14.70 -2.84 6.84
N SER A 3 15.80 -2.91 7.57
CA SER A 3 15.90 -3.20 8.98
C SER A 3 15.31 -2.14 9.91
N ASP A 4 14.58 -2.60 10.90
CA ASP A 4 14.43 -1.90 12.18
C ASP A 4 15.78 -1.99 12.91
N LEU A 5 16.40 -0.86 13.24
CA LEU A 5 17.72 -0.80 13.89
C LEU A 5 17.78 -1.55 15.23
N ASN A 6 16.64 -1.89 15.81
CA ASN A 6 16.52 -2.59 17.09
C ASN A 6 16.17 -4.07 16.94
N LYS A 7 15.87 -4.55 15.74
CA LYS A 7 15.50 -5.94 15.47
C LYS A 7 16.71 -6.69 14.93
N LYS A 8 17.02 -7.84 15.54
CA LYS A 8 18.03 -8.75 15.01
C LYS A 8 17.58 -9.21 13.63
N GLU A 9 18.32 -8.83 12.61
CA GLU A 9 17.99 -9.12 11.22
C GLU A 9 17.94 -10.65 11.00
N SER A 10 16.83 -11.10 10.41
CA SER A 10 16.67 -12.47 9.92
C SER A 10 16.41 -12.39 8.42
N ASP A 11 17.29 -13.00 7.64
CA ASP A 11 17.16 -13.04 6.18
C ASP A 11 15.84 -13.64 5.74
N ASP A 12 15.35 -14.66 6.45
CA ASP A 12 14.06 -15.30 6.17
C ASP A 12 12.89 -14.33 6.34
N GLU A 13 12.90 -13.49 7.38
CA GLU A 13 11.86 -12.49 7.62
C GLU A 13 11.90 -11.36 6.58
N ILE A 14 13.11 -10.94 6.19
CA ILE A 14 13.32 -9.94 5.13
C ILE A 14 12.83 -10.49 3.79
N GLU A 15 13.23 -11.71 3.44
CA GLU A 15 12.79 -12.38 2.21
C GLU A 15 11.26 -12.53 2.17
N LEU A 16 10.65 -12.91 3.29
CA LEU A 16 9.20 -13.02 3.40
C LEU A 16 8.51 -11.67 3.18
N ALA A 17 9.02 -10.58 3.79
CA ALA A 17 8.47 -9.24 3.62
C ALA A 17 8.57 -8.75 2.16
N LEU A 18 9.70 -9.02 1.50
CA LEU A 18 9.90 -8.72 0.08
C LEU A 18 8.94 -9.50 -0.82
N LYS A 19 8.79 -10.81 -0.60
CA LYS A 19 7.83 -11.64 -1.34
C LYS A 19 6.38 -11.16 -1.15
N LYS A 20 6.02 -10.79 0.07
CA LYS A 20 4.70 -10.25 0.41
C LYS A 20 4.41 -8.91 -0.29
N SER A 21 5.43 -8.10 -0.52
CA SER A 21 5.32 -6.84 -1.27
C SER A 21 5.42 -7.00 -2.80
N GLY A 22 5.45 -8.25 -3.31
CA GLY A 22 5.40 -8.54 -4.74
C GLY A 22 6.75 -8.67 -5.44
N PHE A 23 7.86 -8.80 -4.71
CA PHE A 23 9.14 -9.16 -5.30
C PHE A 23 9.21 -10.66 -5.60
N ASP A 24 9.86 -11.01 -6.72
CA ASP A 24 10.11 -12.37 -7.13
C ASP A 24 11.35 -12.98 -6.44
N LYS A 25 11.59 -14.26 -6.71
CA LYS A 25 12.71 -14.99 -6.16
C LYS A 25 14.07 -14.46 -6.63
N ASP A 26 14.15 -13.96 -7.86
CA ASP A 26 15.41 -13.46 -8.43
C ASP A 26 15.84 -12.18 -7.73
N PHE A 27 14.87 -11.34 -7.34
CA PHE A 27 15.15 -10.16 -6.55
C PHE A 27 15.57 -10.51 -5.12
N THR A 28 14.92 -11.48 -4.48
CA THR A 28 15.19 -11.88 -3.09
C THR A 28 16.42 -12.76 -2.93
N ALA A 29 16.97 -13.32 -4.00
CA ALA A 29 18.18 -14.16 -3.96
C ALA A 29 19.45 -13.43 -3.53
N ASN A 30 19.48 -12.09 -3.60
CA ASN A 30 20.62 -11.28 -3.15
C ASN A 30 20.14 -10.10 -2.30
N LEU A 31 20.09 -10.32 -1.00
CA LEU A 31 19.65 -9.33 -0.02
C LEU A 31 20.68 -8.22 0.24
N ASP A 32 21.96 -8.48 -0.04
CA ASP A 32 23.06 -7.51 0.12
C ASP A 32 23.20 -6.55 -1.07
N ARG A 33 22.31 -6.63 -2.04
CA ARG A 33 22.32 -5.78 -3.22
C ARG A 33 22.21 -4.30 -2.84
N VAL A 34 23.16 -3.51 -3.33
CA VAL A 34 23.11 -2.06 -3.18
C VAL A 34 22.17 -1.47 -4.21
N LEU A 35 21.12 -0.76 -3.74
CA LEU A 35 20.12 -0.14 -4.59
C LEU A 35 20.37 1.37 -4.73
N GLY A 36 20.17 1.89 -5.95
CA GLY A 36 20.26 3.31 -6.27
C GLY A 36 21.23 3.61 -7.41
N GLN A 37 21.30 4.88 -7.82
CA GLN A 37 22.12 5.31 -8.98
C GLN A 37 23.48 5.90 -8.58
N ARG A 38 23.82 5.96 -7.31
CA ARG A 38 24.98 6.73 -6.81
C ARG A 38 26.30 5.96 -6.73
N PHE A 39 26.29 4.65 -6.92
CA PHE A 39 27.48 3.79 -6.77
C PHE A 39 27.67 2.94 -8.01
N GLU A 40 28.93 2.70 -8.42
CA GLU A 40 29.25 1.95 -9.65
C GLU A 40 28.71 0.51 -9.67
N ASP A 41 28.57 -0.13 -8.51
CA ASP A 41 28.06 -1.50 -8.37
C ASP A 41 26.58 -1.55 -7.94
N SER A 42 25.85 -0.43 -8.05
CA SER A 42 24.45 -0.38 -7.62
C SER A 42 23.48 -0.83 -8.72
N THR A 43 22.41 -1.47 -8.29
CA THR A 43 21.31 -1.83 -9.18
C THR A 43 20.22 -0.76 -9.09
N ASP A 44 19.87 -0.15 -10.23
CA ASP A 44 18.72 0.73 -10.28
C ASP A 44 17.44 -0.10 -10.35
N ILE A 45 16.39 0.36 -9.66
CA ILE A 45 15.07 -0.27 -9.67
C ILE A 45 14.01 0.74 -10.07
N SER A 46 12.94 0.24 -10.71
CA SER A 46 11.83 1.09 -11.16
C SER A 46 11.12 1.78 -9.98
N GLY A 47 10.41 2.88 -10.27
CA GLY A 47 9.60 3.58 -9.26
C GLY A 47 8.59 2.65 -8.57
N GLY A 48 7.94 1.74 -9.31
CA GLY A 48 7.06 0.73 -8.73
C GLY A 48 7.79 -0.29 -7.84
N GLN A 49 9.05 -0.63 -8.14
CA GLN A 49 9.87 -1.47 -7.27
C GLN A 49 10.29 -0.73 -5.99
N TRP A 50 10.61 0.58 -6.08
CA TRP A 50 10.85 1.40 -4.89
C TRP A 50 9.63 1.46 -3.99
N GLN A 51 8.43 1.59 -4.56
CA GLN A 51 7.19 1.60 -3.80
C GLN A 51 6.92 0.26 -3.10
N ARG A 52 7.13 -0.87 -3.81
CA ARG A 52 7.05 -2.22 -3.21
C ARG A 52 8.09 -2.43 -2.11
N LEU A 53 9.28 -1.88 -2.24
CA LEU A 53 10.30 -1.93 -1.20
C LEU A 53 9.88 -1.16 0.06
N ALA A 54 9.24 0.00 -0.10
CA ALA A 54 8.68 0.75 1.02
C ALA A 54 7.57 -0.05 1.74
N LEU A 55 6.72 -0.75 0.99
CA LEU A 55 5.72 -1.67 1.57
C LEU A 55 6.37 -2.83 2.32
N ALA A 56 7.42 -3.45 1.75
CA ALA A 56 8.17 -4.51 2.44
C ALA A 56 8.71 -4.04 3.79
N ARG A 57 9.23 -2.82 3.86
CA ARG A 57 9.69 -2.19 5.12
C ARG A 57 8.54 -2.03 6.13
N ALA A 58 7.39 -1.57 5.68
CA ALA A 58 6.21 -1.43 6.53
C ALA A 58 5.75 -2.79 7.10
N PHE A 59 5.76 -3.84 6.28
CA PHE A 59 5.41 -5.20 6.71
C PHE A 59 6.42 -5.78 7.70
N TYR A 60 7.71 -5.55 7.44
CA TYR A 60 8.80 -6.04 8.30
C TYR A 60 8.84 -5.36 9.67
N SER A 61 8.50 -4.07 9.76
CA SER A 61 8.68 -3.25 10.96
C SER A 61 7.91 -3.74 12.19
N GLY A 62 6.84 -4.52 12.02
CA GLY A 62 6.05 -5.05 13.14
C GLY A 62 5.32 -4.00 13.98
N VAL A 63 5.31 -2.73 13.57
CA VAL A 63 4.68 -1.63 14.30
C VAL A 63 3.15 -1.79 14.38
N PRO A 64 2.51 -1.36 15.47
CA PRO A 64 1.07 -1.48 15.65
C PRO A 64 0.25 -0.48 14.84
N ILE A 65 0.85 0.62 14.39
CA ILE A 65 0.20 1.67 13.61
C ILE A 65 0.98 1.88 12.31
N LEU A 66 0.28 1.85 11.18
CA LEU A 66 0.83 2.13 9.85
C LEU A 66 0.11 3.32 9.23
N ILE A 67 0.88 4.21 8.63
CA ILE A 67 0.35 5.30 7.80
C ILE A 67 0.92 5.12 6.40
N LEU A 68 0.05 4.91 5.43
CA LEU A 68 0.40 4.66 4.04
C LEU A 68 -0.25 5.73 3.16
N ASP A 69 0.60 6.53 2.55
CA ASP A 69 0.18 7.61 1.65
C ASP A 69 0.43 7.17 0.21
N GLU A 70 -0.67 6.97 -0.54
CA GLU A 70 -0.67 6.56 -1.96
C GLU A 70 0.24 5.34 -2.24
N PRO A 71 0.20 4.26 -1.44
CA PRO A 71 1.23 3.21 -1.46
C PRO A 71 1.25 2.37 -2.75
N THR A 72 0.25 2.55 -3.62
CA THR A 72 0.10 1.79 -4.88
C THR A 72 0.03 2.68 -6.12
N SER A 73 0.28 3.99 -6.00
CA SER A 73 0.07 4.97 -7.08
C SER A 73 0.90 4.69 -8.35
N ALA A 74 2.11 4.11 -8.22
CA ALA A 74 2.99 3.76 -9.34
C ALA A 74 2.80 2.32 -9.86
N LEU A 75 1.78 1.60 -9.38
CA LEU A 75 1.51 0.21 -9.75
C LEU A 75 0.34 0.13 -10.74
N ASP A 76 0.39 -0.87 -11.62
CA ASP A 76 -0.76 -1.20 -12.44
C ASP A 76 -1.89 -1.82 -11.60
N ALA A 77 -3.13 -1.74 -12.10
CA ALA A 77 -4.33 -2.12 -11.35
C ALA A 77 -4.35 -3.59 -10.89
N ARG A 78 -3.70 -4.49 -11.63
CA ARG A 78 -3.65 -5.91 -11.27
C ARG A 78 -2.68 -6.14 -10.12
N ILE A 79 -1.48 -5.59 -10.21
CA ILE A 79 -0.46 -5.67 -9.15
C ILE A 79 -0.97 -4.96 -7.90
N GLU A 80 -1.63 -3.81 -8.06
CA GLU A 80 -2.27 -3.11 -6.95
C GLU A 80 -3.25 -4.00 -6.21
N TYR A 81 -4.17 -4.66 -6.90
CA TYR A 81 -5.15 -5.55 -6.29
C TYR A 81 -4.48 -6.70 -5.52
N GLU A 82 -3.48 -7.36 -6.13
CA GLU A 82 -2.75 -8.46 -5.50
C GLU A 82 -2.01 -8.01 -4.23
N ILE A 83 -1.37 -6.83 -4.26
CA ILE A 83 -0.69 -6.26 -3.11
C ILE A 83 -1.69 -5.85 -2.03
N PHE A 84 -2.83 -5.27 -2.42
CA PHE A 84 -3.84 -4.83 -1.48
C PHE A 84 -4.46 -6.01 -0.71
N GLN A 85 -4.73 -7.14 -1.38
CA GLN A 85 -5.20 -8.36 -0.70
C GLN A 85 -4.19 -8.86 0.33
N LYS A 86 -2.91 -8.93 -0.05
CA LYS A 86 -1.83 -9.30 0.89
C LYS A 86 -1.68 -8.29 2.02
N PHE A 87 -1.90 -7.02 1.73
CA PHE A 87 -1.83 -5.95 2.72
C PHE A 87 -2.89 -6.13 3.81
N LEU A 88 -4.13 -6.44 3.46
CA LEU A 88 -5.20 -6.71 4.44
C LEU A 88 -4.82 -7.86 5.39
N GLU A 89 -4.31 -8.97 4.85
CA GLU A 89 -3.83 -10.11 5.65
C GLU A 89 -2.71 -9.72 6.62
N LEU A 90 -1.79 -8.85 6.19
CA LEU A 90 -0.59 -8.48 6.95
C LEU A 90 -0.82 -7.39 8.00
N THR A 91 -1.94 -6.71 7.89
CA THR A 91 -2.33 -5.63 8.80
C THR A 91 -3.38 -6.08 9.81
N GLU A 92 -3.75 -7.36 9.79
CA GLU A 92 -4.64 -7.92 10.80
C GLU A 92 -4.10 -7.63 12.22
N GLY A 93 -4.95 -7.09 13.09
CA GLY A 93 -4.59 -6.67 14.44
C GLY A 93 -3.80 -5.36 14.54
N LYS A 94 -3.61 -4.63 13.43
CA LYS A 94 -2.95 -3.31 13.39
C LYS A 94 -3.95 -2.21 13.07
N THR A 95 -3.61 -0.99 13.48
CA THR A 95 -4.32 0.21 13.02
C THR A 95 -3.64 0.76 11.76
N VAL A 96 -4.40 0.89 10.69
CA VAL A 96 -3.87 1.35 9.40
C VAL A 96 -4.61 2.60 8.93
N PHE A 97 -3.86 3.65 8.66
CA PHE A 97 -4.32 4.81 7.92
C PHE A 97 -3.87 4.68 6.47
N PHE A 98 -4.82 4.45 5.60
CA PHE A 98 -4.57 4.29 4.17
C PHE A 98 -5.10 5.53 3.44
N ILE A 99 -4.19 6.36 2.95
CA ILE A 99 -4.52 7.57 2.20
C ILE A 99 -4.47 7.21 0.72
N THR A 100 -5.58 7.40 0.01
CA THR A 100 -5.66 7.10 -1.41
C THR A 100 -6.74 7.92 -2.12
N HIS A 101 -6.52 8.20 -3.38
CA HIS A 101 -7.54 8.69 -4.29
C HIS A 101 -8.20 7.57 -5.11
N ARG A 102 -7.80 6.30 -4.91
CA ARG A 102 -8.33 5.12 -5.63
C ARG A 102 -9.44 4.45 -4.83
N LEU A 103 -10.68 4.81 -5.16
CA LEU A 103 -11.85 4.41 -4.38
C LEU A 103 -12.19 2.91 -4.45
N ALA A 104 -11.67 2.18 -5.44
CA ALA A 104 -11.83 0.72 -5.50
C ALA A 104 -11.23 0.00 -4.27
N SER A 105 -10.13 0.51 -3.72
CA SER A 105 -9.47 -0.03 -2.53
C SER A 105 -10.19 0.37 -1.23
N VAL A 106 -10.83 1.54 -1.22
CA VAL A 106 -11.45 2.13 -0.03
C VAL A 106 -12.64 1.30 0.49
N ARG A 107 -13.34 0.60 -0.41
CA ARG A 107 -14.50 -0.23 -0.04
C ARG A 107 -14.21 -1.30 1.02
N GLN A 108 -12.96 -1.73 1.14
CA GLN A 108 -12.57 -2.79 2.07
C GLN A 108 -12.10 -2.26 3.43
N ALA A 109 -12.07 -0.94 3.62
CA ALA A 109 -11.73 -0.33 4.89
C ALA A 109 -12.89 -0.43 5.88
N ASP A 110 -12.58 -0.63 7.15
CA ASP A 110 -13.58 -0.65 8.24
C ASP A 110 -14.26 0.70 8.39
N LYS A 111 -13.49 1.78 8.22
CA LYS A 111 -13.98 3.16 8.26
C LYS A 111 -13.28 4.03 7.21
N ILE A 112 -14.04 4.96 6.67
CA ILE A 112 -13.60 5.89 5.63
C ILE A 112 -13.78 7.30 6.15
N LEU A 113 -12.69 8.07 6.16
CA LEU A 113 -12.69 9.49 6.45
C LEU A 113 -12.72 10.27 5.13
N VAL A 114 -13.81 10.97 4.87
CA VAL A 114 -13.97 11.81 3.69
C VAL A 114 -13.52 13.23 4.01
N LEU A 115 -12.55 13.74 3.23
CA LEU A 115 -12.06 15.10 3.36
C LEU A 115 -12.53 15.95 2.17
N LYS A 116 -13.06 17.15 2.48
CA LYS A 116 -13.45 18.15 1.49
C LYS A 116 -13.02 19.54 1.97
N ASP A 117 -12.35 20.26 1.10
CA ASP A 117 -11.89 21.63 1.38
C ASP A 117 -11.12 21.76 2.71
N GLY A 118 -10.28 20.75 3.03
CA GLY A 118 -9.47 20.69 4.25
C GLY A 118 -10.24 20.40 5.52
N ARG A 119 -11.48 19.95 5.42
CA ARG A 119 -12.35 19.61 6.57
C ARG A 119 -12.86 18.18 6.45
N VAL A 120 -13.21 17.59 7.59
CA VAL A 120 -13.92 16.31 7.63
C VAL A 120 -15.36 16.54 7.19
N GLU A 121 -15.72 15.95 6.05
CA GLU A 121 -17.08 15.94 5.52
C GLU A 121 -17.91 14.81 6.14
N ALA A 122 -17.34 13.59 6.13
CA ALA A 122 -17.98 12.41 6.66
C ALA A 122 -16.98 11.40 7.22
N PHE A 123 -17.45 10.52 8.12
CA PHE A 123 -16.68 9.42 8.66
C PHE A 123 -17.59 8.23 8.98
N ASP A 124 -17.57 7.21 8.12
CA ASP A 124 -18.34 5.98 8.32
C ASP A 124 -17.81 4.84 7.42
N ASP A 125 -18.47 3.69 7.40
CA ASP A 125 -18.19 2.62 6.44
C ASP A 125 -18.72 2.95 5.03
N HIS A 126 -18.27 2.17 4.06
CA HIS A 126 -18.63 2.36 2.64
C HIS A 126 -20.15 2.39 2.40
N GLU A 127 -20.88 1.42 2.96
CA GLU A 127 -22.33 1.29 2.68
C GLU A 127 -23.13 2.44 3.27
N SER A 128 -22.74 2.89 4.46
CA SER A 128 -23.34 4.04 5.13
C SER A 128 -23.08 5.32 4.35
N LEU A 129 -21.84 5.55 3.90
CA LEU A 129 -21.47 6.73 3.11
C LEU A 129 -22.17 6.75 1.74
N MET A 130 -22.28 5.63 1.07
CA MET A 130 -23.02 5.54 -0.19
C MET A 130 -24.50 5.95 -0.06
N LYS A 131 -25.08 5.78 1.12
CA LYS A 131 -26.48 6.16 1.40
C LYS A 131 -26.61 7.60 1.88
N SER A 132 -25.72 8.05 2.76
CA SER A 132 -25.86 9.30 3.51
C SER A 132 -25.06 10.47 2.93
N ASP A 133 -23.94 10.21 2.26
CA ASP A 133 -23.04 11.24 1.78
C ASP A 133 -23.06 11.35 0.25
N ALA A 134 -23.61 12.46 -0.27
CA ALA A 134 -23.73 12.69 -1.71
C ALA A 134 -22.36 12.91 -2.38
N TYR A 135 -21.42 13.56 -1.68
CA TYR A 135 -20.10 13.85 -2.22
C TYR A 135 -19.24 12.59 -2.35
N TYR A 136 -19.23 11.74 -1.32
CA TYR A 136 -18.56 10.45 -1.39
C TYR A 136 -19.12 9.57 -2.51
N ARG A 137 -20.45 9.47 -2.60
CA ARG A 137 -21.12 8.69 -3.65
C ARG A 137 -20.79 9.19 -5.04
N GLU A 138 -20.81 10.51 -5.28
CA GLU A 138 -20.43 11.10 -6.55
C GLU A 138 -19.01 10.73 -6.95
N LEU A 139 -18.05 10.88 -6.04
CA LEU A 139 -16.63 10.50 -6.28
C LEU A 139 -16.49 9.02 -6.61
N TYR A 140 -17.20 8.17 -5.86
CA TYR A 140 -17.14 6.71 -6.07
C TYR A 140 -17.72 6.30 -7.41
N GLU A 141 -18.88 6.85 -7.80
CA GLU A 141 -19.54 6.59 -9.07
C GLU A 141 -18.73 7.10 -10.26
N MET A 142 -18.12 8.28 -10.15
CA MET A 142 -17.22 8.82 -11.18
C MET A 142 -16.04 7.88 -11.45
N GLN A 143 -15.35 7.42 -10.41
CA GLN A 143 -14.24 6.49 -10.60
C GLN A 143 -14.67 5.12 -11.09
N SER A 144 -15.74 4.56 -10.56
CA SER A 144 -16.24 3.25 -11.00
C SER A 144 -16.64 3.28 -12.47
N SER A 145 -17.21 4.39 -12.96
CA SER A 145 -17.60 4.55 -14.37
C SER A 145 -16.40 4.51 -15.34
N LEU A 146 -15.20 4.91 -14.89
CA LEU A 146 -13.98 4.85 -15.70
C LEU A 146 -13.48 3.41 -15.90
N TYR A 147 -13.77 2.51 -14.96
CA TYR A 147 -13.37 1.10 -15.05
C TYR A 147 -14.39 0.22 -15.80
N TYR A 148 -15.65 0.66 -15.92
CA TYR A 148 -16.73 -0.10 -16.57
C TYR A 148 -17.12 0.37 -17.97
N LYS A 149 -16.46 1.39 -18.53
CA LYS A 149 -16.64 1.72 -19.97
C LYS A 149 -15.93 0.65 -20.81
N LYS A 150 -16.69 -0.34 -21.22
CA LYS A 150 -16.40 -1.20 -22.38
C LYS A 150 -16.71 -0.49 -23.67
#